data_4cbdc37e9cb260a60ddf1b75e441b3a0
#
_entry.id   4cbdc37e9cb260a60ddf1b75e441b3a0
#
_cell.length_a   1.000
_cell.length_b   1.000
_cell.length_c   1.000
_cell.angle_alpha   90.00
_cell.angle_beta   90.00
_cell.angle_gamma   90.00
#
_symmetry.space_group_name_H-M   'P 1'
#
loop_
_entity.id
_entity.type
_entity.pdbx_description
1 polymer ?
#
loop_
_entity_poly.entity_id
_entity_poly.type
_entity_poly.pdbx_seq_one_letter_code
_entity_poly.pdbx_strand_id
1 'polypeptide(L)'
;MAITLAELVYSELIGLVQRTRVSYPACFNKIRLTENMVDKRESYTKEDLLASGRGELFGAKGPQLPAPNMLMMDRVVKMTETGGNFDKGYVEAELDINPDLWFFGCHFIGDPVMPGCLGLDAMWQL
;
A
#
# COMPACT_ATOMS: atom_id res chain seq x y z
N MET A 1 -6.83 -7.58 17.89
CA MET A 1 -5.35 -7.50 17.98
C MET A 1 -4.88 -6.83 16.70
N ALA A 2 -4.31 -5.65 16.78
CA ALA A 2 -3.77 -4.97 15.60
C ALA A 2 -2.38 -5.55 15.27
N ILE A 3 -2.14 -5.85 14.01
CA ILE A 3 -0.80 -6.22 13.52
C ILE A 3 -0.17 -4.94 12.98
N THR A 4 0.89 -4.49 13.62
CA THR A 4 1.71 -3.38 13.11
C THR A 4 2.66 -3.95 12.05
N LEU A 5 2.45 -3.56 10.81
CA LEU A 5 3.38 -3.86 9.72
C LEU A 5 4.53 -2.84 9.80
N ALA A 6 5.50 -3.11 10.67
CA ALA A 6 6.64 -2.23 10.87
C ALA A 6 7.80 -2.60 9.92
N GLU A 7 8.40 -1.57 9.35
CA GLU A 7 9.70 -1.56 8.67
C GLU A 7 9.87 -2.51 7.47
N LEU A 8 9.32 -2.12 6.34
CA LEU A 8 9.78 -2.68 5.07
C LEU A 8 10.97 -1.90 4.53
N VAL A 9 12.06 -2.61 4.38
CA VAL A 9 13.26 -2.11 3.72
C VAL A 9 12.99 -2.01 2.23
N TYR A 10 12.54 -0.85 1.79
CA TYR A 10 12.24 -0.53 0.38
C TYR A 10 13.48 -0.63 -0.53
N SER A 11 14.70 -0.72 0.05
CA SER A 11 15.95 -0.62 -0.69
C SER A 11 16.37 -1.90 -1.42
N GLU A 12 15.96 -3.08 -0.97
CA GLU A 12 16.35 -4.33 -1.65
C GLU A 12 15.47 -4.68 -2.84
N LEU A 13 14.20 -4.28 -2.83
CA LEU A 13 13.30 -4.51 -3.96
C LEU A 13 13.61 -3.61 -5.17
N ILE A 14 14.06 -2.38 -4.97
CA ILE A 14 14.48 -1.49 -6.06
C ILE A 14 15.71 -2.06 -6.80
N GLY A 15 16.60 -2.76 -6.11
CA GLY A 15 17.77 -3.40 -6.72
C GLY A 15 17.40 -4.54 -7.68
N LEU A 16 16.29 -5.22 -7.46
CA LEU A 16 15.84 -6.34 -8.30
C LEU A 16 15.04 -5.86 -9.52
N VAL A 17 14.27 -4.78 -9.38
CA VAL A 17 13.46 -4.21 -10.48
C VAL A 17 14.32 -3.45 -11.49
N GLN A 18 15.49 -2.92 -11.09
CA GLN A 18 16.37 -2.20 -12.03
C GLN A 18 17.15 -3.10 -12.98
N ARG A 19 17.11 -4.42 -12.87
CA ARG A 19 17.80 -5.34 -13.79
C ARG A 19 17.00 -5.76 -15.01
N THR A 20 15.72 -5.52 -15.06
CA THR A 20 14.92 -5.69 -16.27
C THR A 20 14.78 -4.34 -16.97
N ARG A 21 15.72 -4.03 -17.88
CA ARG A 21 15.57 -2.95 -18.86
C ARG A 21 14.41 -3.28 -19.81
N VAL A 22 13.20 -2.95 -19.41
CA VAL A 22 12.11 -2.77 -20.37
C VAL A 22 12.27 -1.36 -20.90
N SER A 23 12.76 -1.22 -22.14
CA SER A 23 12.81 0.08 -22.80
C SER A 23 11.38 0.45 -23.19
N TYR A 24 10.77 1.34 -22.42
CA TYR A 24 9.55 2.01 -22.84
C TYR A 24 9.93 3.08 -23.87
N PRO A 25 9.22 3.16 -25.01
CA PRO A 25 9.47 4.23 -25.98
C PRO A 25 9.22 5.57 -25.30
N ALA A 26 10.13 6.50 -25.55
CA ALA A 26 10.12 7.85 -25.00
C ALA A 26 8.91 8.64 -25.50
N CYS A 27 7.77 8.45 -24.84
CA CYS A 27 6.58 9.28 -24.98
C CYS A 27 6.21 9.95 -23.66
N PHE A 28 7.22 10.34 -22.88
CA PHE A 28 7.04 11.26 -21.76
C PHE A 28 7.24 12.70 -22.23
N ASN A 29 6.42 13.12 -23.20
CA ASN A 29 6.27 14.54 -23.45
C ASN A 29 5.40 15.16 -22.36
N LYS A 30 6.08 15.88 -21.45
CA LYS A 30 5.66 17.11 -20.80
C LYS A 30 4.15 17.22 -20.55
N ILE A 31 3.60 16.34 -19.70
CA ILE A 31 2.34 16.64 -19.05
C ILE A 31 2.69 17.76 -18.06
N ARG A 32 2.31 19.00 -18.42
CA ARG A 32 2.17 20.08 -17.46
C ARG A 32 1.25 19.54 -16.38
N LEU A 33 1.82 19.16 -15.26
CA LEU A 33 1.10 18.95 -14.02
C LEU A 33 0.51 20.31 -13.68
N THR A 34 -0.75 20.54 -14.04
CA THR A 34 -1.56 21.46 -13.27
C THR A 34 -1.45 20.95 -11.85
N GLU A 35 -0.87 21.76 -10.98
CA GLU A 35 -0.73 21.53 -9.55
C GLU A 35 -2.12 21.37 -8.92
N ASN A 36 -2.74 20.22 -9.12
CA ASN A 36 -3.64 19.71 -8.12
C ASN A 36 -2.71 19.31 -6.97
N MET A 37 -2.61 20.20 -5.99
CA MET A 37 -1.90 19.93 -4.75
C MET A 37 -2.48 18.64 -4.18
N VAL A 38 -1.81 17.53 -4.45
CA VAL A 38 -2.05 16.30 -3.70
C VAL A 38 -1.73 16.64 -2.26
N ASP A 39 -2.74 16.64 -1.42
CA ASP A 39 -2.58 16.92 0.00
C ASP A 39 -1.75 15.80 0.60
N LYS A 40 -0.42 16.04 0.70
CA LYS A 40 0.52 15.09 1.28
C LYS A 40 0.30 15.07 2.78
N ARG A 41 -0.42 14.08 3.23
CA ARG A 41 -0.66 13.83 4.65
C ARG A 41 0.27 12.73 5.15
N GLU A 42 0.56 12.79 6.44
CA GLU A 42 1.38 11.76 7.11
C GLU A 42 0.54 10.54 7.54
N SER A 43 -0.78 10.61 7.48
CA SER A 43 -1.68 9.53 7.85
C SER A 43 -2.93 9.50 6.97
N TYR A 44 -3.52 8.31 6.81
CA TYR A 44 -4.72 8.10 5.98
C TYR A 44 -5.69 7.16 6.69
N THR A 45 -6.97 7.53 6.66
CA THR A 45 -8.07 6.73 7.22
C THR A 45 -8.53 5.64 6.25
N LYS A 46 -9.42 4.76 6.69
CA LYS A 46 -10.04 3.74 5.82
C LYS A 46 -10.73 4.36 4.63
N GLU A 47 -11.44 5.46 4.84
CA GLU A 47 -12.17 6.20 3.80
C GLU A 47 -11.21 6.74 2.74
N ASP A 48 -10.06 7.27 3.17
CA ASP A 48 -9.00 7.74 2.27
C ASP A 48 -8.43 6.58 1.42
N LEU A 49 -8.18 5.42 2.05
CA LEU A 49 -7.68 4.24 1.33
C LEU A 49 -8.68 3.74 0.29
N LEU A 50 -9.98 3.74 0.62
CA LEU A 50 -11.05 3.42 -0.33
C LEU A 50 -11.16 4.45 -1.46
N ALA A 51 -10.97 5.74 -1.14
CA ALA A 51 -10.92 6.81 -2.13
C ALA A 51 -9.71 6.67 -3.07
N SER A 52 -8.54 6.23 -2.53
CA SER A 52 -7.38 5.88 -3.36
C SER A 52 -7.72 4.76 -4.35
N GLY A 53 -8.41 3.72 -3.90
CA GLY A 53 -8.87 2.61 -4.76
C GLY A 53 -9.79 3.05 -5.89
N ARG A 54 -10.55 4.13 -5.70
CA ARG A 54 -11.42 4.73 -6.73
C ARG A 54 -10.70 5.79 -7.60
N GLY A 55 -9.41 6.07 -7.33
CA GLY A 55 -8.65 7.10 -8.03
C GLY A 55 -9.01 8.54 -7.61
N GLU A 56 -9.70 8.72 -6.49
CA GLU A 56 -10.17 10.03 -6.01
C GLU A 56 -9.11 10.75 -5.18
N LEU A 57 -8.28 10.00 -4.43
CA LEU A 57 -7.30 10.59 -3.51
C LEU A 57 -6.09 11.21 -4.23
N PHE A 58 -5.51 10.47 -5.17
CA PHE A 58 -4.32 10.89 -5.92
C PHE A 58 -4.61 11.17 -7.40
N GLY A 59 -5.88 11.25 -7.76
CA GLY A 59 -6.35 11.40 -9.13
C GLY A 59 -6.37 10.09 -9.92
N ALA A 60 -7.10 10.08 -11.03
CA ALA A 60 -7.37 8.87 -11.83
C ALA A 60 -6.12 8.22 -12.46
N LYS A 61 -4.99 8.93 -12.52
CA LYS A 61 -3.68 8.41 -12.99
C LYS A 61 -2.69 8.23 -11.84
N GLY A 62 -3.08 8.52 -10.61
CA GLY A 62 -2.27 8.32 -9.42
C GLY A 62 -2.26 6.85 -8.98
N PRO A 63 -1.47 6.52 -7.95
CA PRO A 63 -1.45 5.18 -7.38
C PRO A 63 -2.83 4.83 -6.80
N GLN A 64 -3.27 3.60 -7.06
CA GLN A 64 -4.55 3.09 -6.59
C GLN A 64 -4.32 1.83 -5.75
N LEU A 65 -4.94 1.80 -4.59
CA LEU A 65 -5.00 0.60 -3.77
C LEU A 65 -6.11 -0.35 -4.26
N PRO A 66 -5.99 -1.66 -3.98
CA PRO A 66 -7.07 -2.59 -4.31
C PRO A 66 -8.34 -2.27 -3.50
N ALA A 67 -9.48 -2.66 -4.04
CA ALA A 67 -10.74 -2.61 -3.33
C ALA A 67 -10.86 -3.77 -2.33
N PRO A 68 -11.71 -3.68 -1.30
CA PRO A 68 -12.10 -4.84 -0.50
C PRO A 68 -12.69 -5.96 -1.40
N ASN A 69 -12.36 -7.21 -1.16
CA ASN A 69 -11.67 -7.79 0.00
C ASN A 69 -10.12 -7.79 -0.06
N MET A 70 -9.51 -7.33 -1.13
CA MET A 70 -8.05 -7.36 -1.30
C MET A 70 -7.32 -6.16 -0.65
N LEU A 71 -8.02 -5.15 -0.19
CA LEU A 71 -7.42 -4.08 0.60
C LEU A 71 -7.05 -4.61 1.98
N MET A 72 -5.75 -4.80 2.21
CA MET A 72 -5.20 -5.47 3.39
C MET A 72 -4.69 -4.50 4.46
N MET A 73 -5.29 -3.31 4.54
CA MET A 73 -5.05 -2.35 5.62
C MET A 73 -6.31 -1.54 5.93
N ASP A 74 -6.43 -1.09 7.18
CA ASP A 74 -7.53 -0.24 7.62
C ASP A 74 -7.11 1.23 7.73
N ARG A 75 -5.83 1.49 7.95
CA ARG A 75 -5.28 2.84 8.05
C ARG A 75 -3.78 2.87 7.83
N VAL A 76 -3.29 3.96 7.29
CA VAL A 76 -1.87 4.33 7.36
C VAL A 76 -1.70 5.25 8.55
N VAL A 77 -0.92 4.81 9.53
CA VAL A 77 -0.68 5.54 10.78
C VAL A 77 0.36 6.62 10.57
N LYS A 78 1.39 6.29 9.79
CA LYS A 78 2.48 7.22 9.50
C LYS A 78 3.06 6.97 8.11
N MET A 79 3.29 8.05 7.39
CA MET A 79 3.99 8.05 6.10
C MET A 79 4.90 9.27 6.02
N THR A 80 6.19 9.08 5.81
CA THR A 80 7.17 10.17 5.71
C THR A 80 8.13 9.94 4.55
N GLU A 81 8.63 11.02 3.94
CA GLU A 81 9.61 10.96 2.85
C GLU A 81 11.05 10.71 3.35
N THR A 82 11.27 10.85 4.65
CA THR A 82 12.56 10.62 5.33
C THR A 82 12.36 9.67 6.50
N GLY A 83 13.46 9.19 7.07
CA GLY A 83 13.43 8.23 8.19
C GLY A 83 13.57 6.79 7.70
N GLY A 84 13.22 5.83 8.57
CA GLY A 84 13.56 4.42 8.37
C GLY A 84 15.07 4.17 8.47
N ASN A 85 15.49 2.92 8.32
CA ASN A 85 16.89 2.51 8.49
C ASN A 85 17.85 3.14 7.49
N PHE A 86 17.36 3.60 6.34
CA PHE A 86 18.14 4.14 5.23
C PHE A 86 17.86 5.61 4.94
N ASP A 87 17.05 6.26 5.76
CA ASP A 87 16.59 7.66 5.57
C ASP A 87 15.99 7.92 4.18
N LYS A 88 15.23 6.94 3.67
CA LYS A 88 14.58 6.99 2.34
C LYS A 88 13.07 6.98 2.41
N GLY A 89 12.51 7.17 3.59
CA GLY A 89 11.08 7.14 3.85
C GLY A 89 10.70 6.07 4.87
N TYR A 90 9.52 6.22 5.43
CA TYR A 90 8.94 5.30 6.39
C TYR A 90 7.43 5.23 6.19
N VAL A 91 6.88 4.02 6.19
CA VAL A 91 5.45 3.78 6.14
C VAL A 91 5.07 2.79 7.24
N GLU A 92 4.00 3.10 7.96
CA GLU A 92 3.39 2.26 8.98
C GLU A 92 1.89 2.20 8.74
N ALA A 93 1.35 0.98 8.62
CA ALA A 93 -0.08 0.76 8.46
C ALA A 93 -0.57 -0.33 9.39
N GLU A 94 -1.87 -0.36 9.62
CA GLU A 94 -2.53 -1.32 10.49
C GLU A 94 -3.71 -1.99 9.79
N LEU A 95 -3.88 -3.28 10.07
CA LEU A 95 -5.06 -4.07 9.77
C LEU A 95 -5.65 -4.59 11.09
N ASP A 96 -6.92 -4.29 11.35
CA ASP A 96 -7.63 -4.79 12.53
C ASP A 96 -8.07 -6.24 12.28
N ILE A 97 -7.42 -7.17 12.93
CA ILE A 97 -7.76 -8.58 12.82
C ILE A 97 -8.96 -8.90 13.72
N ASN A 98 -10.08 -9.23 13.10
CA ASN A 98 -11.30 -9.68 13.76
C ASN A 98 -11.78 -11.01 13.16
N PRO A 99 -12.60 -11.80 13.88
CA PRO A 99 -13.07 -13.12 13.43
C PRO A 99 -13.93 -13.10 12.16
N ASP A 100 -14.50 -11.95 11.81
CA ASP A 100 -15.42 -11.80 10.67
C ASP A 100 -14.69 -11.49 9.36
N LEU A 101 -13.35 -11.39 9.37
CA LEU A 101 -12.58 -11.21 8.15
C LEU A 101 -12.80 -12.39 7.20
N TRP A 102 -13.05 -12.07 5.94
CA TRP A 102 -13.49 -13.00 4.91
C TRP A 102 -12.65 -14.27 4.78
N PHE A 103 -11.35 -14.17 4.99
CA PHE A 103 -10.43 -15.31 4.85
C PHE A 103 -10.59 -16.35 5.97
N PHE A 104 -11.07 -15.97 7.15
CA PHE A 104 -11.30 -16.92 8.24
C PHE A 104 -12.47 -17.89 7.98
N GLY A 105 -13.41 -17.50 7.11
CA GLY A 105 -14.49 -18.40 6.69
C GLY A 105 -14.07 -19.51 5.73
N CYS A 106 -12.89 -19.40 5.12
CA CYS A 106 -12.43 -20.33 4.07
C CYS A 106 -11.02 -20.90 4.27
N HIS A 107 -10.23 -20.31 5.14
CA HIS A 107 -8.83 -20.73 5.32
C HIS A 107 -8.49 -20.95 6.80
N PHE A 108 -8.82 -22.15 7.38
CA PHE A 108 -9.52 -23.30 6.81
C PHE A 108 -10.86 -23.49 7.51
N ILE A 109 -11.78 -24.31 6.93
CA ILE A 109 -13.04 -24.66 7.59
C ILE A 109 -12.72 -25.41 8.89
N GLY A 110 -13.15 -24.84 10.03
CA GLY A 110 -12.89 -25.38 11.35
C GLY A 110 -11.52 -25.06 11.97
N ASP A 111 -10.62 -24.41 11.21
CA ASP A 111 -9.31 -23.93 11.69
C ASP A 111 -8.99 -22.56 11.06
N PRO A 112 -9.55 -21.46 11.61
CA PRO A 112 -9.42 -20.13 11.03
C PRO A 112 -8.01 -19.56 11.19
N VAL A 113 -7.26 -19.54 10.10
CA VAL A 113 -5.89 -19.03 10.03
C VAL A 113 -5.80 -17.97 8.94
N MET A 114 -5.14 -16.86 9.19
CA MET A 114 -4.85 -15.88 8.16
C MET A 114 -3.88 -16.45 7.11
N PRO A 115 -4.20 -16.44 5.81
CA PRO A 115 -3.26 -16.85 4.78
C PRO A 115 -2.00 -15.99 4.80
N GLY A 116 -0.80 -16.61 4.85
CA GLY A 116 0.47 -15.89 4.88
C GLY A 116 0.72 -15.03 3.65
N CYS A 117 0.17 -15.42 2.49
CA CYS A 117 0.24 -14.64 1.27
C CYS A 117 -0.49 -13.29 1.38
N LEU A 118 -1.56 -13.18 2.19
CA LEU A 118 -2.26 -11.91 2.41
C LEU A 118 -1.42 -10.95 3.26
N GLY A 119 -0.64 -11.47 4.22
CA GLY A 119 0.32 -10.66 4.95
C GLY A 119 1.42 -10.10 4.05
N LEU A 120 1.91 -10.91 3.10
CA LEU A 120 2.87 -10.46 2.11
C LEU A 120 2.25 -9.43 1.15
N ASP A 121 1.02 -9.67 0.69
CA ASP A 121 0.30 -8.71 -0.16
C ASP A 121 0.06 -7.37 0.55
N ALA A 122 -0.30 -7.39 1.84
CA ALA A 122 -0.41 -6.20 2.66
C ALA A 122 0.87 -5.35 2.64
N MET A 123 2.03 -6.01 2.72
CA MET A 123 3.32 -5.33 2.62
C MET A 123 3.58 -4.73 1.23
N TRP A 124 3.08 -5.34 0.18
CA TRP A 124 3.22 -4.83 -1.19
C TRP A 124 2.28 -3.66 -1.50
N GLN A 125 1.22 -3.48 -0.71
CA GLN A 125 0.29 -2.37 -0.83
C GLN A 125 0.82 -1.07 -0.20
N LEU A 126 1.86 -1.17 0.64
CA LEU A 126 2.56 -0.04 1.26
C LEU A 126 3.61 0.55 0.34
#